data_f72db54371f5999ea253e73e1701abe5
#
_entry.id   f72db54371f5999ea253e73e1701abe5
#
_cell.length_a   1.000
_cell.length_b   1.000
_cell.length_c   1.000
_cell.angle_alpha   90.00
_cell.angle_beta   90.00
_cell.angle_gamma   90.00
#
_symmetry.space_group_name_H-M   'P 1'
#
loop_
_entity.id
_entity.type
_entity.pdbx_description
1 polymer ?
#
loop_
_entity_poly.entity_id
_entity_poly.type
_entity_poly.pdbx_seq_one_letter_code
_entity_poly.pdbx_strand_id
1 'polypeptide(L)'
;IGCSPENSQVMIQSVRAGRILDLPSLPTLSDGTAGGVEPGSITLDFCREFVDEYMTVTESEIKDSLQEFIQAQHMLIEGSAAVAVAACKKQGDRFAGKNVVVVICGGNISLETLKEIL
;
A
#
# COMPACT_ATOMS: atom_id res chain seq x y z
N ILE A 1 2.54 2.82 10.80
CA ILE A 1 1.82 1.68 10.20
C ILE A 1 2.31 1.49 8.78
N GLY A 2 2.79 0.29 8.44
CA GLY A 2 3.13 -0.12 7.09
C GLY A 2 1.92 -0.77 6.42
N CYS A 3 1.68 -0.43 5.14
CA CYS A 3 0.53 -0.92 4.40
C CYS A 3 0.97 -1.65 3.14
N SER A 4 0.25 -2.70 2.75
CA SER A 4 0.54 -3.50 1.56
C SER A 4 -0.75 -4.03 0.93
N PRO A 5 -0.80 -4.26 -0.39
CA PRO A 5 -1.88 -5.03 -0.98
C PRO A 5 -1.83 -6.48 -0.48
N GLU A 6 -2.97 -7.13 -0.34
CA GLU A 6 -3.04 -8.55 0.01
C GLU A 6 -2.34 -9.43 -1.04
N ASN A 7 -2.35 -8.99 -2.29
CA ASN A 7 -1.76 -9.69 -3.42
C ASN A 7 -0.22 -9.63 -3.48
N SER A 8 0.44 -8.77 -2.69
CA SER A 8 1.90 -8.68 -2.63
C SER A 8 2.36 -8.23 -1.25
N GLN A 9 2.73 -9.18 -0.40
CA GLN A 9 3.06 -8.95 1.02
C GLN A 9 4.53 -9.28 1.34
N VAL A 10 5.41 -9.25 0.36
CA VAL A 10 6.79 -9.77 0.51
C VAL A 10 7.52 -9.08 1.67
N MET A 11 7.45 -7.74 1.78
CA MET A 11 8.09 -7.02 2.88
C MET A 11 7.48 -7.37 4.24
N ILE A 12 6.16 -7.39 4.35
CA ILE A 12 5.47 -7.73 5.62
C ILE A 12 5.87 -9.14 6.09
N GLN A 13 5.85 -10.11 5.19
CA GLN A 13 6.20 -11.49 5.52
C GLN A 13 7.69 -11.63 5.84
N SER A 14 8.55 -10.89 5.13
CA SER A 14 10.00 -10.88 5.39
C SER A 14 10.32 -10.28 6.76
N VAL A 15 9.66 -9.20 7.16
CA VAL A 15 9.81 -8.62 8.50
C VAL A 15 9.40 -9.62 9.58
N ARG A 16 8.26 -10.28 9.41
CA ARG A 16 7.76 -11.30 10.35
C ARG A 16 8.70 -12.51 10.45
N ALA A 17 9.29 -12.91 9.33
CA ALA A 17 10.25 -14.02 9.29
C ALA A 17 11.66 -13.64 9.78
N GLY A 18 11.96 -12.35 9.94
CA GLY A 18 13.29 -11.84 10.28
C GLY A 18 14.34 -11.98 9.15
N ARG A 19 13.92 -12.31 7.95
CA ARG A 19 14.77 -12.47 6.76
C ARG A 19 13.97 -12.21 5.49
N ILE A 20 14.67 -11.87 4.42
CA ILE A 20 14.02 -11.71 3.10
C ILE A 20 13.50 -13.07 2.63
N LEU A 21 12.23 -13.06 2.22
CA LEU A 21 11.53 -14.19 1.62
C LEU A 21 11.37 -13.96 0.12
N ASP A 22 11.45 -15.04 -0.64
CA ASP A 22 11.08 -15.08 -2.05
C ASP A 22 9.64 -15.62 -2.14
N LEU A 23 8.70 -14.71 -2.34
CA LEU A 23 7.26 -15.02 -2.39
C LEU A 23 6.67 -14.52 -3.71
N PRO A 24 5.71 -15.27 -4.29
CA PRO A 24 5.00 -14.80 -5.47
C PRO A 24 4.15 -13.57 -5.14
N SER A 25 4.08 -12.63 -6.08
CA SER A 25 3.11 -11.55 -6.08
C SER A 25 2.02 -11.85 -7.10
N LEU A 26 0.77 -11.66 -6.71
CA LEU A 26 -0.36 -11.72 -7.62
C LEU A 26 -0.56 -10.34 -8.28
N PRO A 27 -1.31 -10.25 -9.39
CA PRO A 27 -1.65 -8.95 -9.99
C PRO A 27 -2.28 -8.00 -8.98
N THR A 28 -1.83 -6.75 -8.97
CA THR A 28 -2.33 -5.72 -8.07
C THR A 28 -2.33 -4.34 -8.72
N LEU A 29 -3.30 -3.51 -8.36
CA LEU A 29 -3.31 -2.08 -8.72
C LEU A 29 -2.14 -1.32 -8.08
N SER A 30 -1.54 -1.87 -7.04
CA SER A 30 -0.34 -1.32 -6.38
C SER A 30 0.95 -1.86 -7.01
N ASP A 31 1.08 -1.68 -8.32
CA ASP A 31 2.21 -2.19 -9.11
C ASP A 31 3.57 -1.65 -8.62
N GLY A 32 3.63 -0.40 -8.18
CA GLY A 32 4.84 0.21 -7.63
C GLY A 32 5.35 -0.40 -6.32
N THR A 33 4.53 -1.20 -5.62
CA THR A 33 4.93 -1.91 -4.40
C THR A 33 4.92 -3.43 -4.55
N ALA A 34 4.54 -3.92 -5.74
CA ALA A 34 4.53 -5.35 -6.02
C ALA A 34 5.94 -5.88 -6.33
N GLY A 35 6.22 -7.11 -5.88
CA GLY A 35 7.45 -7.79 -6.20
C GLY A 35 8.31 -8.15 -5.00
N GLY A 36 9.51 -8.65 -5.30
CA GLY A 36 10.47 -9.13 -4.31
C GLY A 36 11.21 -8.01 -3.59
N VAL A 37 11.89 -8.39 -2.52
CA VAL A 37 12.86 -7.54 -1.81
C VAL A 37 14.25 -8.08 -2.12
N GLU A 38 15.16 -7.21 -2.55
CA GLU A 38 16.53 -7.64 -2.89
C GLU A 38 17.30 -8.09 -1.65
N PRO A 39 18.12 -9.15 -1.77
CA PRO A 39 19.01 -9.58 -0.71
C PRO A 39 19.93 -8.44 -0.25
N GLY A 40 20.01 -8.23 1.06
CA GLY A 40 20.82 -7.15 1.64
C GLY A 40 20.16 -5.77 1.61
N SER A 41 18.88 -5.69 1.26
CA SER A 41 18.14 -4.43 1.29
C SER A 41 18.08 -3.86 2.71
N ILE A 42 18.58 -2.63 2.90
CA ILE A 42 18.51 -1.87 4.16
C ILE A 42 17.08 -1.58 4.59
N THR A 43 16.13 -1.58 3.64
CA THR A 43 14.71 -1.32 3.94
C THR A 43 14.10 -2.37 4.84
N LEU A 44 14.55 -3.63 4.80
CA LEU A 44 14.09 -4.65 5.73
C LEU A 44 14.41 -4.28 7.18
N ASP A 45 15.63 -3.81 7.43
CA ASP A 45 16.06 -3.43 8.78
C ASP A 45 15.29 -2.20 9.27
N PHE A 46 15.08 -1.19 8.42
CA PHE A 46 14.28 -0.03 8.76
C PHE A 46 12.81 -0.38 9.03
N CYS A 47 12.23 -1.27 8.22
CA CYS A 47 10.87 -1.74 8.46
C CYS A 47 10.74 -2.50 9.77
N ARG A 48 11.75 -3.27 10.17
CA ARG A 48 11.77 -3.98 11.46
C ARG A 48 11.92 -3.05 12.64
N GLU A 49 12.69 -1.97 12.49
CA GLU A 49 13.02 -1.05 13.58
C GLU A 49 11.94 0.02 13.78
N PHE A 50 11.37 0.55 12.69
CA PHE A 50 10.55 1.76 12.76
C PHE A 50 9.06 1.54 12.49
N VAL A 51 8.65 0.37 12.00
CA VAL A 51 7.23 0.11 11.71
C VAL A 51 6.61 -0.72 12.83
N ASP A 52 5.71 -0.10 13.59
CA ASP A 52 5.07 -0.74 14.75
C ASP A 52 4.00 -1.76 14.34
N GLU A 53 3.27 -1.49 13.26
CA GLU A 53 2.15 -2.30 12.80
C GLU A 53 2.10 -2.43 11.28
N TYR A 54 1.51 -3.51 10.81
CA TYR A 54 1.29 -3.77 9.39
C TYR A 54 -0.17 -4.06 9.10
N MET A 55 -0.66 -3.52 7.98
CA MET A 55 -2.01 -3.72 7.48
C MET A 55 -1.99 -4.12 6.02
N THR A 56 -2.99 -4.92 5.64
CA THR A 56 -3.22 -5.26 4.25
C THR A 56 -4.59 -4.79 3.79
N VAL A 57 -4.69 -4.51 2.50
CA VAL A 57 -5.92 -4.09 1.82
C VAL A 57 -6.14 -4.92 0.58
N THR A 58 -7.40 -5.15 0.24
CA THR A 58 -7.82 -5.87 -0.96
C THR A 58 -7.72 -4.98 -2.20
N GLU A 59 -7.73 -5.58 -3.40
CA GLU A 59 -7.76 -4.85 -4.67
C GLU A 59 -9.04 -3.99 -4.80
N SER A 60 -10.17 -4.45 -4.28
CA SER A 60 -11.40 -3.66 -4.24
C SER A 60 -11.25 -2.42 -3.38
N GLU A 61 -10.67 -2.55 -2.17
CA GLU A 61 -10.42 -1.41 -1.28
C GLU A 61 -9.46 -0.38 -1.91
N ILE A 62 -8.46 -0.85 -2.68
CA ILE A 62 -7.55 0.02 -3.43
C ILE A 62 -8.29 0.76 -4.53
N LYS A 63 -9.07 0.04 -5.34
CA LYS A 63 -9.88 0.61 -6.43
C LYS A 63 -10.85 1.69 -5.91
N ASP A 64 -11.62 1.36 -4.89
CA ASP A 64 -12.58 2.28 -4.28
C ASP A 64 -11.87 3.55 -3.75
N SER A 65 -10.70 3.36 -3.15
CA SER A 65 -9.91 4.48 -2.62
C SER A 65 -9.32 5.36 -3.72
N LEU A 66 -8.92 4.80 -4.88
CA LEU A 66 -8.52 5.57 -6.06
C LEU A 66 -9.66 6.44 -6.57
N GLN A 67 -10.84 5.85 -6.77
CA GLN A 67 -12.02 6.56 -7.26
C GLN A 67 -12.43 7.70 -6.32
N GLU A 68 -12.55 7.40 -5.02
CA GLU A 68 -12.93 8.40 -4.03
C GLU A 68 -11.90 9.53 -3.90
N PHE A 69 -10.59 9.19 -3.96
CA PHE A 69 -9.55 10.21 -3.89
C PHE A 69 -9.61 11.17 -5.07
N ILE A 70 -9.80 10.65 -6.29
CA ILE A 70 -9.98 11.46 -7.50
C ILE A 70 -11.18 12.40 -7.35
N GLN A 71 -12.31 11.87 -6.86
CA GLN A 71 -13.54 12.66 -6.69
C GLN A 71 -13.41 13.72 -5.60
N ALA A 72 -12.78 13.39 -4.48
CA ALA A 72 -12.72 14.26 -3.31
C ALA A 72 -11.58 15.30 -3.39
N GLN A 73 -10.46 14.92 -3.95
CA GLN A 73 -9.25 15.76 -3.98
C GLN A 73 -8.95 16.36 -5.36
N HIS A 74 -9.66 15.91 -6.42
CA HIS A 74 -9.43 16.32 -7.81
C HIS A 74 -7.97 16.14 -8.27
N MET A 75 -7.33 15.10 -7.76
CA MET A 75 -5.94 14.74 -8.04
C MET A 75 -5.82 13.27 -8.40
N LEU A 76 -4.87 12.95 -9.27
CA LEU A 76 -4.51 11.56 -9.58
C LEU A 76 -3.46 11.07 -8.59
N ILE A 77 -3.66 9.86 -8.09
CA ILE A 77 -2.67 9.10 -7.35
C ILE A 77 -2.52 7.72 -7.97
N GLU A 78 -1.42 7.05 -7.75
CA GLU A 78 -1.20 5.66 -8.18
C GLU A 78 -1.72 4.66 -7.15
N GLY A 79 -1.82 3.38 -7.55
CA GLY A 79 -2.30 2.31 -6.68
C GLY A 79 -1.52 2.17 -5.38
N SER A 80 -0.20 2.35 -5.43
CA SER A 80 0.66 2.29 -4.22
C SER A 80 0.28 3.35 -3.18
N ALA A 81 -0.04 4.56 -3.61
CA ALA A 81 -0.53 5.61 -2.71
C ALA A 81 -1.95 5.32 -2.19
N ALA A 82 -2.79 4.73 -3.04
CA ALA A 82 -4.15 4.34 -2.65
C ALA A 82 -4.19 3.23 -1.59
N VAL A 83 -3.18 2.37 -1.50
CA VAL A 83 -3.04 1.39 -0.41
C VAL A 83 -3.06 2.07 0.95
N ALA A 84 -2.32 3.16 1.12
CA ALA A 84 -2.30 3.90 2.39
C ALA A 84 -3.64 4.58 2.70
N VAL A 85 -4.32 5.12 1.68
CA VAL A 85 -5.66 5.70 1.80
C VAL A 85 -6.67 4.63 2.20
N ALA A 86 -6.67 3.47 1.53
CA ALA A 86 -7.54 2.33 1.82
C ALA A 86 -7.35 1.82 3.25
N ALA A 87 -6.09 1.66 3.69
CA ALA A 87 -5.77 1.22 5.04
C ALA A 87 -6.27 2.22 6.10
N CYS A 88 -6.10 3.52 5.85
CA CYS A 88 -6.63 4.57 6.72
C CYS A 88 -8.15 4.51 6.84
N LYS A 89 -8.87 4.35 5.73
CA LYS A 89 -10.33 4.21 5.70
C LYS A 89 -10.80 2.97 6.46
N LYS A 90 -10.17 1.84 6.22
CA LYS A 90 -10.48 0.54 6.86
C LYS A 90 -10.44 0.62 8.39
N GLN A 91 -9.63 1.52 8.95
CA GLN A 91 -9.41 1.69 10.38
C GLN A 91 -9.92 3.06 10.90
N GLY A 92 -10.82 3.71 10.17
CA GLY A 92 -11.25 5.09 10.45
C GLY A 92 -11.66 5.35 11.89
N ASP A 93 -12.45 4.46 12.49
CA ASP A 93 -12.91 4.59 13.88
C ASP A 93 -11.76 4.55 14.89
N ARG A 94 -10.70 3.79 14.61
CA ARG A 94 -9.50 3.72 15.44
C ARG A 94 -8.75 5.04 15.49
N PHE A 95 -8.88 5.84 14.45
CA PHE A 95 -8.17 7.11 14.30
C PHE A 95 -9.01 8.32 14.71
N ALA A 96 -10.24 8.11 15.13
CA ALA A 96 -11.12 9.20 15.56
C ALA A 96 -10.46 10.05 16.65
N GLY A 97 -10.45 11.37 16.45
CA GLY A 97 -9.84 12.33 17.37
C GLY A 97 -8.29 12.34 17.38
N LYS A 98 -7.64 11.64 16.46
CA LYS A 98 -6.17 11.61 16.32
C LYS A 98 -5.69 12.43 15.12
N ASN A 99 -4.46 12.90 15.17
CA ASN A 99 -3.77 13.44 14.01
C ASN A 99 -3.19 12.27 13.20
N VAL A 100 -3.66 12.11 11.97
CA VAL A 100 -3.24 11.04 11.07
C VAL A 100 -2.57 11.64 9.85
N VAL A 101 -1.39 11.12 9.50
CA VAL A 101 -0.70 11.46 8.26
C VAL A 101 -0.75 10.26 7.33
N VAL A 102 -1.31 10.46 6.14
CA VAL A 102 -1.30 9.48 5.05
C VAL A 102 -0.30 9.93 4.01
N VAL A 103 0.70 9.10 3.74
CA VAL A 103 1.74 9.41 2.75
C VAL A 103 1.22 9.07 1.35
N ILE A 104 1.07 10.08 0.51
CA ILE A 104 0.76 9.92 -0.93
C ILE A 104 2.09 9.81 -1.67
N CYS A 105 2.54 8.59 -1.90
CA CYS A 105 3.90 8.31 -2.36
C CYS A 105 4.08 8.39 -3.89
N GLY A 106 3.01 8.58 -4.66
CA GLY A 106 3.13 8.70 -6.11
C GLY A 106 1.81 8.98 -6.84
N GLY A 107 1.95 9.37 -8.10
CA GLY A 107 0.83 9.67 -9.01
C GLY A 107 1.05 9.13 -10.43
N ASN A 108 1.97 8.18 -10.62
CA ASN A 108 2.31 7.60 -11.93
C ASN A 108 1.34 6.47 -12.29
N ILE A 109 0.08 6.81 -12.49
CA ILE A 109 -0.96 5.86 -12.91
C ILE A 109 -1.09 5.81 -14.43
N SER A 110 -1.17 4.59 -15.00
CA SER A 110 -1.33 4.43 -16.45
C SER A 110 -2.75 4.77 -16.92
N LEU A 111 -2.88 5.15 -18.21
CA LEU A 111 -4.20 5.36 -18.80
C LEU A 111 -5.04 4.08 -18.85
N GLU A 112 -4.39 2.93 -18.94
CA GLU A 112 -5.07 1.62 -18.91
C GLU A 112 -5.66 1.37 -17.55
N THR A 113 -4.88 1.54 -16.48
CA THR A 113 -5.36 1.43 -15.11
C THR A 113 -6.48 2.43 -14.82
N LEU A 114 -6.35 3.69 -15.28
CA LEU A 114 -7.42 4.68 -15.14
C LEU A 114 -8.72 4.23 -15.78
N LYS A 115 -8.68 3.65 -16.98
CA LYS A 115 -9.88 3.12 -17.65
C LYS A 115 -10.50 1.95 -16.91
N GLU A 116 -9.69 1.13 -16.26
CA GLU A 116 -10.15 -0.02 -15.49
C GLU A 116 -10.85 0.40 -14.20
N ILE A 117 -10.37 1.46 -13.56
CA ILE A 117 -10.91 1.93 -12.29
C ILE A 117 -12.09 2.88 -12.43
N LEU A 118 -12.22 3.59 -13.53
CA LEU A 118 -13.33 4.54 -13.79
C LEU A 118 -14.53 3.86 -14.43
#